data_87633a9e8f5d903eb3f48d4ae5224a54
#
_entry.id   87633a9e8f5d903eb3f48d4ae5224a54
#
_cell.length_a   1.000
_cell.length_b   1.000
_cell.length_c   1.000
_cell.angle_alpha   90.00
_cell.angle_beta   90.00
_cell.angle_gamma   90.00
#
_symmetry.space_group_name_H-M   'P 1'
#
loop_
_entity.id
_entity.type
_entity.pdbx_description
1 polymer ?
#
loop_
_entity_poly.entity_id
_entity_poly.type
_entity_poly.pdbx_seq_one_letter_code
_entity_poly.pdbx_strand_id
1 'polypeptide(L)'
;ISLIFSLSGLYFIKIKKKQLIARQKQELNIQFKDLLYFLSTSLSAGRSLENSFQASLSSLQGLYSEEGSYIVPEVQGIIGKLHMGENIEDCLMDLTKRSKVEDISNFTDVLITCKRKGGNLNEVIRNTSGVIKDRIEIKQEIGVMLAGKKSEQKILCLSPMALILFLTYSAYDFMAPVFDNPAGNMVMTLALFFVIVGYIWSGKIMDISV
;
A
#
# COMPACT_ATOMS: atom_id res chain seq x y z
N ILE A 1 27.52 8.43 -23.57
CA ILE A 1 27.48 7.88 -22.19
C ILE A 1 26.74 8.86 -21.25
N SER A 2 27.04 10.18 -21.31
CA SER A 2 26.40 11.21 -20.46
C SER A 2 24.89 11.33 -20.64
N LEU A 3 24.35 11.21 -21.85
CA LEU A 3 22.91 11.27 -22.17
C LEU A 3 22.12 10.08 -21.58
N ILE A 4 22.70 8.89 -21.54
CA ILE A 4 22.07 7.69 -20.99
C ILE A 4 21.95 7.80 -19.46
N PHE A 5 22.96 8.36 -18.79
CA PHE A 5 22.93 8.62 -17.35
C PHE A 5 21.88 9.68 -16.98
N SER A 6 21.72 10.74 -17.79
CA SER A 6 20.71 11.78 -17.59
C SER A 6 19.27 11.22 -17.74
N LEU A 7 19.03 10.38 -18.74
CA LEU A 7 17.71 9.73 -18.94
C LEU A 7 17.37 8.74 -17.80
N SER A 8 18.36 8.00 -17.32
CA SER A 8 18.17 7.07 -16.19
C SER A 8 17.84 7.80 -14.89
N GLY A 9 18.43 8.96 -14.65
CA GLY A 9 18.13 9.82 -13.50
C GLY A 9 16.69 10.34 -13.50
N LEU A 10 16.20 10.81 -14.64
CA LEU A 10 14.81 11.28 -14.80
C LEU A 10 13.79 10.15 -14.63
N TYR A 11 14.10 8.94 -15.11
CA TYR A 11 13.26 7.75 -14.94
C TYR A 11 13.19 7.32 -13.48
N PHE A 12 14.32 7.36 -12.76
CA PHE A 12 14.39 7.02 -11.34
C PHE A 12 13.59 8.00 -10.46
N ILE A 13 13.64 9.31 -10.78
CA ILE A 13 12.85 10.34 -10.07
C ILE A 13 11.34 10.11 -10.26
N LYS A 14 10.89 9.76 -11.48
CA LYS A 14 9.48 9.44 -11.76
C LYS A 14 8.99 8.21 -10.98
N ILE A 15 9.82 7.18 -10.88
CA ILE A 15 9.48 5.96 -10.11
C ILE A 15 9.40 6.29 -8.62
N LYS A 16 10.38 6.99 -8.07
CA LYS A 16 10.37 7.41 -6.66
C LYS A 16 9.16 8.29 -6.32
N LYS A 17 8.81 9.24 -7.19
CA LYS A 17 7.63 10.09 -7.01
C LYS A 17 6.33 9.26 -7.00
N LYS A 18 6.19 8.30 -7.91
CA LYS A 18 5.03 7.39 -7.96
C LYS A 18 4.92 6.52 -6.70
N GLN A 19 6.04 6.00 -6.21
CA GLN A 19 6.09 5.21 -4.98
C GLN A 19 5.73 6.05 -3.75
N LEU A 20 6.22 7.30 -3.67
CA LEU A 20 5.92 8.20 -2.57
C LEU A 20 4.42 8.56 -2.53
N ILE A 21 3.83 8.87 -3.69
CA ILE A 21 2.38 9.15 -3.80
C ILE A 21 1.55 7.91 -3.42
N ALA A 22 1.97 6.73 -3.85
CA ALA A 22 1.27 5.48 -3.50
C ALA A 22 1.32 5.23 -1.98
N ARG A 23 2.47 5.46 -1.35
CA ARG A 23 2.65 5.36 0.10
C ARG A 23 1.77 6.37 0.85
N GLN A 24 1.77 7.63 0.43
CA GLN A 24 0.92 8.66 1.04
C GLN A 24 -0.56 8.33 0.95
N LYS A 25 -1.02 7.79 -0.19
CA LYS A 25 -2.41 7.33 -0.34
C LYS A 25 -2.75 6.16 0.58
N GLN A 26 -1.84 5.22 0.71
CA GLN A 26 -2.01 4.08 1.61
C GLN A 26 -2.08 4.51 3.07
N GLU A 27 -1.19 5.39 3.50
CA GLU A 27 -1.20 5.98 4.85
C GLU A 27 -2.50 6.76 5.09
N LEU A 28 -2.91 7.62 4.16
CA LEU A 28 -4.18 8.33 4.25
C LEU A 28 -5.37 7.37 4.35
N ASN A 29 -5.35 6.25 3.62
CA ASN A 29 -6.42 5.26 3.67
C ASN A 29 -6.51 4.58 5.04
N ILE A 30 -5.37 4.24 5.64
CA ILE A 30 -5.31 3.68 7.00
C ILE A 30 -5.86 4.69 8.01
N GLN A 31 -5.41 5.94 7.94
CA GLN A 31 -5.87 7.00 8.84
C GLN A 31 -7.35 7.34 8.62
N PHE A 32 -7.86 7.21 7.40
CA PHE A 32 -9.28 7.37 7.09
C PHE A 32 -10.15 6.28 7.75
N LYS A 33 -9.66 5.05 7.84
CA LYS A 33 -10.32 3.98 8.62
C LYS A 33 -10.51 4.40 10.07
N ASP A 34 -9.49 4.99 10.69
CA ASP A 34 -9.58 5.42 12.08
C ASP A 34 -10.54 6.61 12.25
N LEU A 35 -10.58 7.54 11.28
CA LEU A 35 -11.63 8.56 11.22
C LEU A 35 -13.02 7.94 11.22
N LEU A 36 -13.28 6.96 10.36
CA LEU A 36 -14.59 6.29 10.28
C LEU A 36 -14.95 5.57 11.58
N TYR A 37 -13.97 4.96 12.25
CA TYR A 37 -14.16 4.34 13.54
C TYR A 37 -14.60 5.37 14.61
N PHE A 38 -13.91 6.51 14.74
CA PHE A 38 -14.28 7.57 15.68
C PHE A 38 -15.62 8.23 15.32
N LEU A 39 -15.90 8.44 14.03
CA LEU A 39 -17.20 8.93 13.56
C LEU A 39 -18.32 7.98 13.95
N SER A 40 -18.15 6.68 13.64
CA SER A 40 -19.13 5.63 13.95
C SER A 40 -19.41 5.57 15.46
N THR A 41 -18.39 5.67 16.30
CA THR A 41 -18.53 5.69 17.77
C THR A 41 -19.29 6.92 18.24
N SER A 42 -18.95 8.10 17.72
CA SER A 42 -19.58 9.37 18.09
C SER A 42 -21.06 9.43 17.66
N LEU A 43 -21.36 8.95 16.47
CA LEU A 43 -22.73 8.88 15.95
C LEU A 43 -23.58 7.85 16.72
N SER A 44 -22.99 6.73 17.13
CA SER A 44 -23.66 5.72 17.97
C SER A 44 -23.99 6.26 19.37
N ALA A 45 -23.24 7.24 19.85
CA ALA A 45 -23.53 7.97 21.07
C ALA A 45 -24.60 9.07 20.89
N GLY A 46 -25.23 9.15 19.70
CA GLY A 46 -26.33 10.08 19.42
C GLY A 46 -25.89 11.51 19.07
N ARG A 47 -24.61 11.73 18.77
CA ARG A 47 -24.13 13.07 18.37
C ARG A 47 -24.56 13.38 16.92
N SER A 48 -24.72 14.68 16.63
CA SER A 48 -24.89 15.12 15.24
C SER A 48 -23.65 14.82 14.40
N LEU A 49 -23.80 14.76 13.07
CA LEU A 49 -22.68 14.48 12.17
C LEU A 49 -21.54 15.48 12.34
N GLU A 50 -21.86 16.78 12.46
CA GLU A 50 -20.88 17.86 12.66
C GLU A 50 -20.11 17.71 13.98
N ASN A 51 -20.84 17.45 15.08
CA ASN A 51 -20.23 17.20 16.39
C ASN A 51 -19.41 15.91 16.41
N SER A 52 -19.77 14.94 15.57
CA SER A 52 -19.01 13.68 15.43
C SER A 52 -17.69 13.92 14.69
N PHE A 53 -17.65 14.77 13.67
CA PHE A 53 -16.41 15.19 13.04
C PHE A 53 -15.48 15.93 14.01
N GLN A 54 -16.04 16.85 14.82
CA GLN A 54 -15.26 17.59 15.83
C GLN A 54 -14.66 16.65 16.89
N ALA A 55 -15.44 15.71 17.40
CA ALA A 55 -14.97 14.73 18.38
C ALA A 55 -13.91 13.77 17.77
N SER A 56 -14.13 13.37 16.52
CA SER A 56 -13.16 12.52 15.80
C SER A 56 -11.84 13.24 15.56
N LEU A 57 -11.87 14.55 15.28
CA LEU A 57 -10.64 15.35 15.14
C LEU A 57 -9.79 15.28 16.40
N SER A 58 -10.40 15.49 17.57
CA SER A 58 -9.69 15.44 18.86
C SER A 58 -9.06 14.07 19.11
N SER A 59 -9.77 12.98 18.75
CA SER A 59 -9.27 11.62 18.89
C SER A 59 -8.11 11.33 17.90
N LEU A 60 -8.22 11.81 16.66
CA LEU A 60 -7.17 11.66 15.65
C LEU A 60 -5.90 12.44 16.02
N GLN A 61 -6.04 13.65 16.57
CA GLN A 61 -4.89 14.43 17.06
C GLN A 61 -4.19 13.75 18.23
N GLY A 62 -4.91 13.00 19.07
CA GLY A 62 -4.32 12.18 20.12
C GLY A 62 -3.60 10.94 19.61
N LEU A 63 -4.02 10.40 18.45
CA LEU A 63 -3.46 9.19 17.85
C LEU A 63 -2.28 9.47 16.92
N TYR A 64 -2.34 10.57 16.16
CA TYR A 64 -1.37 10.94 15.15
C TYR A 64 -0.65 12.23 15.51
N SER A 65 0.70 12.23 15.43
CA SER A 65 1.48 13.45 15.53
C SER A 65 1.26 14.35 14.32
N GLU A 66 1.40 15.67 14.48
CA GLU A 66 1.17 16.63 13.39
C GLU A 66 2.03 16.36 12.14
N GLU A 67 3.29 15.94 12.32
CA GLU A 67 4.22 15.68 11.21
C GLU A 67 3.92 14.42 10.39
N GLY A 68 3.11 13.47 10.92
CA GLY A 68 2.80 12.18 10.27
C GLY A 68 1.36 12.03 9.82
N SER A 69 0.50 13.02 10.06
CA SER A 69 -0.93 12.90 9.80
C SER A 69 -1.34 13.54 8.48
N TYR A 70 -1.87 12.71 7.59
CA TYR A 70 -2.53 13.18 6.36
C TYR A 70 -4.02 13.44 6.57
N ILE A 71 -4.67 12.76 7.53
CA ILE A 71 -6.11 12.86 7.75
C ILE A 71 -6.49 14.06 8.62
N VAL A 72 -5.67 14.45 9.60
CA VAL A 72 -5.99 15.57 10.51
C VAL A 72 -6.23 16.89 9.77
N PRO A 73 -5.35 17.33 8.84
CA PRO A 73 -5.60 18.55 8.07
C PRO A 73 -6.87 18.46 7.21
N GLU A 74 -7.18 17.28 6.66
CA GLU A 74 -8.37 17.07 5.86
C GLU A 74 -9.64 17.18 6.70
N VAL A 75 -9.66 16.59 7.89
CA VAL A 75 -10.80 16.69 8.82
C VAL A 75 -10.97 18.12 9.33
N GLN A 76 -9.88 18.82 9.63
CA GLN A 76 -9.94 20.25 10.00
C GLN A 76 -10.55 21.09 8.86
N GLY A 77 -10.15 20.83 7.62
CA GLY A 77 -10.70 21.48 6.44
C GLY A 77 -12.20 21.21 6.27
N ILE A 78 -12.65 19.97 6.49
CA ILE A 78 -14.09 19.60 6.45
C ILE A 78 -14.86 20.36 7.54
N ILE A 79 -14.39 20.37 8.78
CA ILE A 79 -15.03 21.07 9.88
C ILE A 79 -15.14 22.57 9.58
N GLY A 80 -14.04 23.17 9.06
CA GLY A 80 -14.07 24.59 8.69
C GLY A 80 -15.13 24.90 7.63
N LYS A 81 -15.28 24.07 6.61
CA LYS A 81 -16.30 24.21 5.57
C LYS A 81 -17.71 24.02 6.10
N LEU A 82 -17.92 23.03 6.99
CA LEU A 82 -19.22 22.83 7.66
C LEU A 82 -19.62 24.04 8.49
N HIS A 83 -18.69 24.67 9.20
CA HIS A 83 -18.95 25.92 9.95
C HIS A 83 -19.29 27.11 9.03
N MET A 84 -18.83 27.08 7.77
CA MET A 84 -19.21 28.07 6.75
C MET A 84 -20.58 27.77 6.10
N GLY A 85 -21.24 26.69 6.51
CA GLY A 85 -22.54 26.27 5.98
C GLY A 85 -22.47 25.42 4.71
N GLU A 86 -21.29 24.91 4.33
CA GLU A 86 -21.18 23.96 3.22
C GLU A 86 -21.79 22.60 3.61
N ASN A 87 -22.34 21.91 2.64
CA ASN A 87 -22.88 20.56 2.84
C ASN A 87 -21.74 19.54 2.99
N ILE A 88 -21.94 18.55 3.86
CA ILE A 88 -20.95 17.49 4.08
C ILE A 88 -20.65 16.71 2.79
N GLU A 89 -21.63 16.56 1.90
CA GLU A 89 -21.47 15.90 0.61
C GLU A 89 -20.43 16.60 -0.27
N ASP A 90 -20.49 17.94 -0.32
CA ASP A 90 -19.56 18.74 -1.11
C ASP A 90 -18.15 18.68 -0.52
N CYS A 91 -18.04 18.72 0.80
CA CYS A 91 -16.77 18.57 1.52
C CYS A 91 -16.11 17.21 1.24
N LEU A 92 -16.90 16.12 1.27
CA LEU A 92 -16.38 14.76 1.00
C LEU A 92 -16.07 14.53 -0.48
N MET A 93 -16.87 15.10 -1.39
CA MET A 93 -16.55 15.07 -2.83
C MET A 93 -15.24 15.79 -3.13
N ASP A 94 -14.96 16.91 -2.48
CA ASP A 94 -13.69 17.62 -2.63
C ASP A 94 -12.52 16.75 -2.10
N LEU A 95 -12.66 16.13 -0.93
CA LEU A 95 -11.68 15.19 -0.39
C LEU A 95 -11.43 14.02 -1.37
N THR A 96 -12.48 13.45 -1.94
CA THR A 96 -12.39 12.36 -2.92
C THR A 96 -11.59 12.77 -4.16
N LYS A 97 -11.87 13.95 -4.72
CA LYS A 97 -11.17 14.48 -5.90
C LYS A 97 -9.68 14.72 -5.65
N ARG A 98 -9.33 15.20 -4.46
CA ARG A 98 -7.94 15.52 -4.09
C ARG A 98 -7.15 14.27 -3.71
N SER A 99 -7.71 13.40 -2.89
CA SER A 99 -7.03 12.19 -2.38
C SER A 99 -6.84 11.13 -3.46
N LYS A 100 -7.84 10.95 -4.33
CA LYS A 100 -7.92 9.85 -5.31
C LYS A 100 -7.71 8.48 -4.65
N VAL A 101 -8.24 8.30 -3.43
CA VAL A 101 -8.28 7.05 -2.69
C VAL A 101 -9.63 6.41 -2.91
N GLU A 102 -9.63 5.16 -3.35
CA GLU A 102 -10.84 4.43 -3.74
C GLU A 102 -11.82 4.26 -2.58
N ASP A 103 -11.33 3.92 -1.39
CA ASP A 103 -12.19 3.70 -0.22
C ASP A 103 -12.87 5.00 0.25
N ILE A 104 -12.19 6.17 0.10
CA ILE A 104 -12.79 7.49 0.36
C ILE A 104 -13.89 7.79 -0.66
N SER A 105 -13.66 7.45 -1.95
CA SER A 105 -14.67 7.62 -3.00
C SER A 105 -15.90 6.76 -2.71
N ASN A 106 -15.71 5.48 -2.45
CA ASN A 106 -16.79 4.54 -2.16
C ASN A 106 -17.61 4.99 -0.94
N PHE A 107 -16.95 5.43 0.13
CA PHE A 107 -17.62 5.96 1.30
C PHE A 107 -18.46 7.20 0.97
N THR A 108 -17.90 8.14 0.21
CA THR A 108 -18.58 9.37 -0.21
C THR A 108 -19.83 9.06 -1.03
N ASP A 109 -19.75 8.14 -1.99
CA ASP A 109 -20.87 7.75 -2.85
C ASP A 109 -21.99 7.10 -2.05
N VAL A 110 -21.63 6.21 -1.10
CA VAL A 110 -22.60 5.54 -0.21
C VAL A 110 -23.28 6.56 0.70
N LEU A 111 -22.52 7.49 1.29
CA LEU A 111 -23.04 8.53 2.18
C LEU A 111 -24.01 9.47 1.45
N ILE A 112 -23.65 9.96 0.27
CA ILE A 112 -24.49 10.81 -0.58
C ILE A 112 -25.78 10.09 -0.94
N THR A 113 -25.68 8.83 -1.35
CA THR A 113 -26.83 8.01 -1.74
C THR A 113 -27.78 7.79 -0.54
N CYS A 114 -27.24 7.49 0.62
CA CYS A 114 -28.01 7.31 1.84
C CYS A 114 -28.74 8.59 2.25
N LYS A 115 -28.03 9.71 2.29
CA LYS A 115 -28.63 11.00 2.67
C LYS A 115 -29.76 11.40 1.72
N ARG A 116 -29.57 11.20 0.40
CA ARG A 116 -30.57 11.48 -0.62
C ARG A 116 -31.83 10.62 -0.48
N LYS A 117 -31.68 9.37 -0.06
CA LYS A 117 -32.81 8.42 0.15
C LYS A 117 -33.43 8.52 1.54
N GLY A 118 -32.98 9.41 2.41
CA GLY A 118 -33.48 9.55 3.78
C GLY A 118 -33.13 8.34 4.68
N GLY A 119 -32.04 7.63 4.35
CA GLY A 119 -31.58 6.46 5.11
C GLY A 119 -30.89 6.83 6.42
N ASN A 120 -30.66 5.82 7.26
CA ASN A 120 -29.94 5.96 8.53
C ASN A 120 -28.44 6.13 8.29
N LEU A 121 -27.96 7.37 8.37
CA LEU A 121 -26.55 7.72 8.17
C LEU A 121 -25.62 6.99 9.14
N ASN A 122 -26.05 6.81 10.38
CA ASN A 122 -25.26 6.15 11.43
C ASN A 122 -24.98 4.69 11.08
N GLU A 123 -25.99 4.00 10.56
CA GLU A 123 -25.88 2.62 10.14
C GLU A 123 -24.96 2.48 8.93
N VAL A 124 -25.07 3.39 7.96
CA VAL A 124 -24.20 3.40 6.77
C VAL A 124 -22.76 3.61 7.15
N ILE A 125 -22.46 4.63 7.98
CA ILE A 125 -21.10 4.92 8.41
C ILE A 125 -20.50 3.72 9.16
N ARG A 126 -21.28 3.10 10.07
CA ARG A 126 -20.82 1.93 10.82
C ARG A 126 -20.52 0.74 9.91
N ASN A 127 -21.43 0.41 9.01
CA ASN A 127 -21.27 -0.72 8.10
C ASN A 127 -20.11 -0.50 7.14
N THR A 128 -20.00 0.70 6.56
CA THR A 128 -18.90 1.04 5.65
C THR A 128 -17.56 1.05 6.39
N SER A 129 -17.52 1.54 7.62
CA SER A 129 -16.33 1.48 8.48
C SER A 129 -15.86 0.04 8.69
N GLY A 130 -16.79 -0.87 8.97
CA GLY A 130 -16.49 -2.31 9.11
C GLY A 130 -15.87 -2.89 7.82
N VAL A 131 -16.52 -2.69 6.69
CA VAL A 131 -16.04 -3.18 5.38
C VAL A 131 -14.65 -2.63 5.03
N ILE A 132 -14.42 -1.33 5.25
CA ILE A 132 -13.10 -0.72 4.96
C ILE A 132 -12.03 -1.27 5.92
N LYS A 133 -12.37 -1.45 7.20
CA LYS A 133 -11.47 -2.07 8.18
C LYS A 133 -11.05 -3.47 7.73
N ASP A 134 -12.01 -4.34 7.43
CA ASP A 134 -11.76 -5.72 7.01
C ASP A 134 -10.89 -5.76 5.74
N ARG A 135 -11.19 -4.89 4.77
CA ARG A 135 -10.41 -4.77 3.53
C ARG A 135 -8.95 -4.37 3.79
N ILE A 136 -8.71 -3.41 4.69
CA ILE A 136 -7.35 -2.99 5.05
C ILE A 136 -6.62 -4.10 5.81
N GLU A 137 -7.27 -4.78 6.74
CA GLU A 137 -6.68 -5.90 7.49
C GLU A 137 -6.28 -7.03 6.56
N ILE A 138 -7.15 -7.44 5.63
CA ILE A 138 -6.84 -8.46 4.62
C ILE A 138 -5.63 -8.04 3.75
N LYS A 139 -5.58 -6.77 3.30
CA LYS A 139 -4.44 -6.27 2.53
C LYS A 139 -3.13 -6.30 3.31
N GLN A 140 -3.16 -5.95 4.59
CA GLN A 140 -1.98 -6.03 5.46
C GLN A 140 -1.54 -7.48 5.67
N GLU A 141 -2.46 -8.41 5.90
CA GLU A 141 -2.18 -9.83 6.06
C GLU A 141 -1.54 -10.41 4.80
N ILE A 142 -2.10 -10.13 3.62
CA ILE A 142 -1.51 -10.52 2.33
C ILE A 142 -0.10 -9.93 2.18
N GLY A 143 0.10 -8.67 2.56
CA GLY A 143 1.40 -8.01 2.52
C GLY A 143 2.46 -8.72 3.38
N VAL A 144 2.10 -9.13 4.59
CA VAL A 144 2.98 -9.89 5.50
C VAL A 144 3.29 -11.27 4.93
N MET A 145 2.30 -11.99 4.42
CA MET A 145 2.49 -13.30 3.78
C MET A 145 3.44 -13.20 2.57
N LEU A 146 3.24 -12.19 1.72
CA LEU A 146 4.09 -11.96 0.55
C LEU A 146 5.52 -11.56 0.92
N ALA A 147 5.72 -10.81 2.01
CA ALA A 147 7.05 -10.47 2.51
C ALA A 147 7.83 -11.71 2.93
N GLY A 148 7.18 -12.67 3.61
CA GLY A 148 7.75 -13.98 3.94
C GLY A 148 8.18 -14.74 2.68
N LYS A 149 7.30 -14.83 1.68
CA LYS A 149 7.58 -15.52 0.42
C LYS A 149 8.68 -14.87 -0.41
N LYS A 150 8.78 -13.55 -0.41
CA LYS A 150 9.90 -12.83 -1.05
C LYS A 150 11.25 -13.14 -0.39
N SER A 151 11.29 -13.32 0.92
CA SER A 151 12.52 -13.73 1.61
C SER A 151 12.91 -15.16 1.29
N GLU A 152 11.95 -16.09 1.28
CA GLU A 152 12.13 -17.48 0.89
C GLU A 152 12.67 -17.60 -0.55
N GLN A 153 12.10 -16.85 -1.49
CA GLN A 153 12.58 -16.78 -2.87
C GLN A 153 14.05 -16.35 -2.98
N LYS A 154 14.45 -15.31 -2.22
CA LYS A 154 15.85 -14.85 -2.22
C LYS A 154 16.81 -15.96 -1.77
N ILE A 155 16.44 -16.69 -0.73
CA ILE A 155 17.24 -17.80 -0.20
C ILE A 155 17.34 -18.92 -1.24
N LEU A 156 16.22 -19.31 -1.87
CA LEU A 156 16.19 -20.34 -2.91
C LEU A 156 17.01 -19.96 -4.14
N CYS A 157 17.00 -18.70 -4.56
CA CYS A 157 17.81 -18.24 -5.69
C CYS A 157 19.30 -18.12 -5.36
N LEU A 158 19.65 -17.85 -4.11
CA LEU A 158 21.05 -17.75 -3.67
C LEU A 158 21.68 -19.11 -3.41
N SER A 159 20.88 -20.13 -3.05
CA SER A 159 21.37 -21.45 -2.63
C SER A 159 22.18 -22.17 -3.71
N PRO A 160 21.83 -22.20 -5.03
CA PRO A 160 22.65 -22.84 -6.04
C PRO A 160 24.02 -22.16 -6.20
N MET A 161 24.08 -20.84 -6.11
CA MET A 161 25.34 -20.10 -6.18
C MET A 161 26.23 -20.41 -4.98
N ALA A 162 25.66 -20.44 -3.77
CA ALA A 162 26.39 -20.82 -2.56
C ALA A 162 26.92 -22.25 -2.63
N LEU A 163 26.12 -23.18 -3.19
CA LEU A 163 26.52 -24.57 -3.38
C LEU A 163 27.69 -24.72 -4.36
N ILE A 164 27.64 -24.02 -5.50
CA ILE A 164 28.71 -24.03 -6.50
C ILE A 164 30.00 -23.48 -5.90
N LEU A 165 29.94 -22.36 -5.19
CA LEU A 165 31.09 -21.79 -4.49
C LEU A 165 31.68 -22.76 -3.45
N PHE A 166 30.82 -23.39 -2.67
CA PHE A 166 31.25 -24.37 -1.67
C PHE A 166 31.95 -25.58 -2.31
N LEU A 167 31.37 -26.15 -3.38
CA LEU A 167 31.96 -27.29 -4.11
C LEU A 167 33.27 -26.90 -4.80
N THR A 168 33.38 -25.72 -5.37
CA THR A 168 34.62 -25.23 -6.01
C THR A 168 35.74 -25.10 -4.98
N TYR A 169 35.43 -24.68 -3.75
CA TYR A 169 36.42 -24.56 -2.71
C TYR A 169 36.78 -25.90 -2.02
N SER A 170 35.76 -26.74 -1.77
CA SER A 170 35.91 -27.98 -0.99
C SER A 170 36.33 -29.21 -1.84
N ALA A 171 35.95 -29.21 -3.12
CA ALA A 171 36.14 -30.35 -4.01
C ALA A 171 36.51 -29.88 -5.45
N TYR A 172 37.63 -29.16 -5.57
CA TYR A 172 38.10 -28.59 -6.83
C TYR A 172 38.25 -29.64 -7.94
N ASP A 173 38.80 -30.80 -7.63
CA ASP A 173 39.01 -31.89 -8.59
C ASP A 173 37.70 -32.40 -9.20
N PHE A 174 36.61 -32.32 -8.44
CA PHE A 174 35.27 -32.67 -8.92
C PHE A 174 34.69 -31.59 -9.84
N MET A 175 35.02 -30.34 -9.62
CA MET A 175 34.56 -29.20 -10.40
C MET A 175 35.43 -28.86 -11.60
N ALA A 176 36.71 -29.25 -11.63
CA ALA A 176 37.64 -28.97 -12.70
C ALA A 176 37.09 -29.41 -14.08
N PRO A 177 36.49 -30.58 -14.29
CA PRO A 177 35.93 -30.96 -15.58
C PRO A 177 34.78 -30.07 -16.06
N VAL A 178 34.11 -29.40 -15.16
CA VAL A 178 33.00 -28.49 -15.51
C VAL A 178 33.54 -27.16 -16.03
N PHE A 179 34.68 -26.69 -15.53
CA PHE A 179 35.28 -25.41 -15.91
C PHE A 179 36.22 -25.57 -17.12
N ASP A 180 36.93 -26.69 -17.24
CA ASP A 180 37.94 -26.90 -18.26
C ASP A 180 37.36 -27.48 -19.56
N ASN A 181 36.12 -28.00 -19.54
CA ASN A 181 35.50 -28.60 -20.71
C ASN A 181 34.48 -27.64 -21.35
N PRO A 182 34.50 -27.42 -22.70
CA PRO A 182 33.50 -26.61 -23.39
C PRO A 182 32.04 -27.02 -23.12
N ALA A 183 31.80 -28.34 -22.99
CA ALA A 183 30.49 -28.87 -22.64
C ALA A 183 30.04 -28.48 -21.22
N GLY A 184 30.97 -28.48 -20.26
CA GLY A 184 30.70 -28.03 -18.89
C GLY A 184 30.33 -26.54 -18.83
N ASN A 185 31.05 -25.69 -19.52
CA ASN A 185 30.76 -24.26 -19.63
C ASN A 185 29.37 -23.99 -20.27
N MET A 186 28.96 -24.78 -21.27
CA MET A 186 27.60 -24.67 -21.84
C MET A 186 26.53 -25.02 -20.82
N VAL A 187 26.68 -26.09 -20.06
CA VAL A 187 25.73 -26.51 -19.03
C VAL A 187 25.62 -25.46 -17.92
N MET A 188 26.77 -24.93 -17.46
CA MET A 188 26.77 -23.85 -16.43
C MET A 188 26.06 -22.58 -16.90
N THR A 189 26.30 -22.16 -18.16
CA THR A 189 25.64 -21.00 -18.74
C THR A 189 24.13 -21.20 -18.86
N LEU A 190 23.72 -22.39 -19.27
CA LEU A 190 22.30 -22.74 -19.39
C LEU A 190 21.61 -22.84 -18.02
N ALA A 191 22.27 -23.39 -17.01
CA ALA A 191 21.78 -23.43 -15.63
C ALA A 191 21.61 -22.03 -15.07
N LEU A 192 22.60 -21.13 -15.25
CA LEU A 192 22.51 -19.73 -14.81
C LEU A 192 21.36 -19.00 -15.50
N PHE A 193 21.16 -19.24 -16.79
CA PHE A 193 20.04 -18.68 -17.55
C PHE A 193 18.69 -19.08 -16.93
N PHE A 194 18.49 -20.38 -16.60
CA PHE A 194 17.27 -20.85 -15.97
C PHE A 194 17.03 -20.24 -14.57
N VAL A 195 18.07 -20.06 -13.78
CA VAL A 195 17.97 -19.39 -12.46
C VAL A 195 17.51 -17.95 -12.63
N ILE A 196 18.07 -17.20 -13.59
CA ILE A 196 17.68 -15.81 -13.88
C ILE A 196 16.21 -15.73 -14.34
N VAL A 197 15.82 -16.58 -15.28
CA VAL A 197 14.44 -16.63 -15.77
C VAL A 197 13.47 -16.98 -14.64
N GLY A 198 13.81 -17.98 -13.84
CA GLY A 198 13.00 -18.36 -12.67
C GLY A 198 12.85 -17.22 -11.67
N TYR A 199 13.91 -16.46 -11.39
CA TYR A 199 13.87 -15.30 -10.51
C TYR A 199 12.93 -14.20 -11.04
N ILE A 200 13.02 -13.88 -12.33
CA ILE A 200 12.18 -12.85 -12.95
C ILE A 200 10.71 -13.27 -12.94
N TRP A 201 10.41 -14.52 -13.28
CA TRP A 201 9.04 -15.03 -13.27
C TRP A 201 8.45 -15.10 -11.88
N SER A 202 9.19 -15.59 -10.91
CA SER A 202 8.75 -15.65 -9.51
C SER A 202 8.50 -14.24 -8.96
N GLY A 203 9.36 -13.26 -9.28
CA GLY A 203 9.15 -11.87 -8.91
C GLY A 203 7.86 -11.29 -9.49
N LYS A 204 7.57 -11.60 -10.76
CA LYS A 204 6.35 -11.13 -11.45
C LYS A 204 5.06 -11.76 -10.88
N ILE A 205 5.11 -13.02 -10.47
CA ILE A 205 3.97 -13.73 -9.85
C ILE A 205 3.68 -13.15 -8.45
N MET A 206 4.72 -12.76 -7.70
CA MET A 206 4.56 -12.17 -6.36
C MET A 206 4.27 -10.67 -6.36
N ASP A 207 4.32 -10.00 -7.51
CA ASP A 207 3.95 -8.58 -7.66
C ASP A 207 2.44 -8.46 -7.93
N ILE A 208 1.64 -9.06 -7.03
CA ILE A 208 0.19 -8.91 -7.04
C ILE A 208 -0.09 -7.52 -6.44
N SER A 209 -0.51 -6.58 -7.29
CA SER A 209 -1.05 -5.29 -6.83
C SER A 209 -2.41 -5.54 -6.17
N VAL A 210 -2.44 -5.64 -4.85
CA VAL A 210 -3.65 -5.74 -4.02
C VAL A 210 -4.19 -4.35 -3.71
#